data_e75d2990bf4ee8d3f118fcbd9357688c
#
_entry.id   e75d2990bf4ee8d3f118fcbd9357688c
#
_cell.length_a   1.000
_cell.length_b   1.000
_cell.length_c   1.000
_cell.angle_alpha   90.00
_cell.angle_beta   90.00
_cell.angle_gamma   90.00
#
_symmetry.space_group_name_H-M   'P 1'
#
loop_
_entity.id
_entity.type
_entity.pdbx_description
1 polymer ?
#
loop_
_entity_poly.entity_id
_entity_poly.type
_entity_poly.pdbx_seq_one_letter_code
_entity_poly.pdbx_strand_id
1 'polypeptide(L)'
;YISPEIIDFGFEEKWAVIDLIMKQNNNNLPDRTIQYCSKKTPATYCRNVGRRRRWEFSLDKNSVDKEILNDDKIWNFLSKWITPEDATIERKTIYTFKSLIAKKWRKGRVFIAGDAAHLSPPFMGQGMCSGIRDVSNLFWKIAYCCNFGHKEKLLKTYESERLKNVKEYIITTINMGRLLNSIGDTNVSNTVKEEKDGSKKMTSIKPPL
;
A
#
# COMPACT_ATOMS: atom_id res chain seq x y z
N TYR A 1 6.19 -27.60 9.13
CA TYR A 1 5.27 -26.53 8.75
C TYR A 1 5.55 -26.06 7.32
N ILE A 2 4.87 -25.02 6.81
CA ILE A 2 5.15 -24.49 5.48
C ILE A 2 6.39 -23.60 5.58
N SER A 3 7.44 -23.91 4.82
CA SER A 3 8.56 -22.99 4.56
C SER A 3 8.61 -22.79 3.03
N PRO A 4 7.77 -21.92 2.48
CA PRO A 4 7.68 -21.76 1.05
C PRO A 4 8.90 -21.01 0.52
N GLU A 5 9.37 -21.39 -0.66
CA GLU A 5 10.24 -20.51 -1.43
C GLU A 5 9.48 -19.23 -1.77
N ILE A 6 10.17 -18.10 -1.69
CA ILE A 6 9.60 -16.78 -1.96
C ILE A 6 10.04 -16.32 -3.35
N ILE A 7 9.11 -15.79 -4.12
CA ILE A 7 9.37 -15.00 -5.31
C ILE A 7 9.44 -13.55 -4.85
N ASP A 8 10.60 -12.92 -5.04
CA ASP A 8 10.81 -11.49 -4.82
C ASP A 8 10.74 -10.76 -6.16
N PHE A 9 9.88 -9.75 -6.25
CA PHE A 9 9.72 -8.92 -7.45
C PHE A 9 10.73 -7.76 -7.50
N GLY A 10 11.64 -7.67 -6.52
CA GLY A 10 12.70 -6.68 -6.47
C GLY A 10 12.22 -5.25 -6.22
N PHE A 11 11.00 -5.08 -5.73
CA PHE A 11 10.47 -3.78 -5.35
C PHE A 11 10.47 -3.66 -3.82
N GLU A 12 11.26 -2.70 -3.33
CA GLU A 12 11.38 -2.39 -1.92
C GLU A 12 11.46 -0.88 -1.74
N GLU A 13 10.59 -0.32 -0.90
CA GLU A 13 10.57 1.10 -0.55
C GLU A 13 10.40 1.31 0.95
N LYS A 14 11.10 2.31 1.46
CA LYS A 14 11.09 2.70 2.87
C LYS A 14 10.29 3.98 3.04
N TRP A 15 9.32 3.98 3.95
CA TRP A 15 8.42 5.10 4.17
C TRP A 15 8.27 5.41 5.66
N ALA A 16 8.34 6.69 6.03
CA ALA A 16 7.92 7.16 7.34
C ALA A 16 6.41 7.38 7.33
N VAL A 17 5.71 6.80 8.29
CA VAL A 17 4.27 6.95 8.51
C VAL A 17 4.04 7.67 9.83
N ILE A 18 3.38 8.82 9.77
CA ILE A 18 3.16 9.72 10.89
C ILE A 18 1.67 9.94 11.06
N ASP A 19 1.13 9.44 12.16
CA ASP A 19 -0.24 9.66 12.58
C ASP A 19 -0.31 10.83 13.57
N LEU A 20 -1.25 11.73 13.36
CA LEU A 20 -1.42 12.95 14.12
C LEU A 20 -2.87 13.15 14.55
N ILE A 21 -3.04 13.80 15.71
CA ILE A 21 -4.32 14.30 16.19
C ILE A 21 -4.30 15.82 16.10
N MET A 22 -5.16 16.40 15.27
CA MET A 22 -5.32 17.84 15.16
C MET A 22 -5.92 18.41 16.44
N LYS A 23 -5.33 19.48 16.96
CA LYS A 23 -5.84 20.17 18.16
C LYS A 23 -7.18 20.85 17.89
N GLN A 24 -7.35 21.38 16.68
CA GLN A 24 -8.58 22.00 16.20
C GLN A 24 -8.93 21.46 14.80
N ASN A 25 -10.15 21.74 14.32
CA ASN A 25 -10.48 21.48 12.94
C ASN A 25 -9.74 22.48 12.05
N ASN A 26 -8.80 22.00 11.26
CA ASN A 26 -8.05 22.82 10.32
C ASN A 26 -8.70 22.72 8.94
N ASN A 27 -9.42 23.78 8.54
CA ASN A 27 -10.13 23.87 7.26
C ASN A 27 -9.17 24.08 6.06
N ASN A 28 -7.90 24.37 6.31
CA ASN A 28 -6.90 24.55 5.26
C ASN A 28 -6.32 23.23 4.74
N LEU A 29 -6.55 22.13 5.45
CA LEU A 29 -6.15 20.81 4.99
C LEU A 29 -7.19 20.20 4.05
N PRO A 30 -6.75 19.49 2.99
CA PRO A 30 -7.67 18.83 2.06
C PRO A 30 -8.64 17.87 2.77
N ASP A 31 -9.91 17.85 2.33
CA ASP A 31 -10.92 16.90 2.84
C ASP A 31 -10.87 15.53 2.16
N ARG A 32 -9.76 15.20 1.55
CA ARG A 32 -9.51 13.95 0.83
C ARG A 32 -8.04 13.55 0.93
N THR A 33 -7.74 12.30 0.60
CA THR A 33 -6.37 11.83 0.46
C THR A 33 -5.71 12.48 -0.75
N ILE A 34 -4.48 12.97 -0.56
CA ILE A 34 -3.68 13.63 -1.61
C ILE A 34 -2.33 12.92 -1.72
N GLN A 35 -1.96 12.58 -2.96
CA GLN A 35 -0.61 12.13 -3.28
C GLN A 35 0.21 13.33 -3.77
N TYR A 36 1.26 13.65 -3.04
CA TYR A 36 2.23 14.68 -3.45
C TYR A 36 3.37 13.99 -4.21
N CYS A 37 3.35 14.12 -5.52
CA CYS A 37 4.41 13.61 -6.39
C CYS A 37 5.56 14.61 -6.40
N SER A 38 6.54 14.41 -5.54
CA SER A 38 7.74 15.24 -5.42
C SER A 38 8.96 14.42 -5.83
N LYS A 39 9.84 15.04 -6.63
CA LYS A 39 11.11 14.42 -7.05
C LYS A 39 12.02 14.03 -5.88
N LYS A 40 12.03 14.85 -4.81
CA LYS A 40 12.92 14.64 -3.66
C LYS A 40 12.29 13.80 -2.57
N THR A 41 11.01 14.04 -2.27
CA THR A 41 10.32 13.39 -1.16
C THR A 41 8.85 13.23 -1.54
N PRO A 42 8.49 12.16 -2.26
CA PRO A 42 7.09 11.81 -2.47
C PRO A 42 6.38 11.69 -1.11
N ALA A 43 5.17 12.20 -1.03
CA ALA A 43 4.40 12.14 0.21
C ALA A 43 2.93 11.85 -0.07
N THR A 44 2.29 11.18 0.87
CA THR A 44 0.84 10.95 0.88
C THR A 44 0.25 11.60 2.11
N TYR A 45 -0.75 12.43 1.92
CA TYR A 45 -1.62 12.90 2.98
C TYR A 45 -2.89 12.06 3.01
N CYS A 46 -3.24 11.50 4.16
CA CYS A 46 -4.49 10.76 4.36
C CYS A 46 -5.39 11.52 5.33
N ARG A 47 -6.56 11.90 4.85
CA ARG A 47 -7.63 12.43 5.69
C ARG A 47 -8.30 11.25 6.40
N ASN A 48 -7.97 11.05 7.68
CA ASN A 48 -8.57 10.03 8.53
C ASN A 48 -9.83 10.54 9.22
N VAL A 49 -10.51 9.66 9.95
CA VAL A 49 -11.76 9.98 10.66
C VAL A 49 -11.54 10.99 11.79
N GLY A 50 -12.47 11.92 11.96
CA GLY A 50 -12.44 12.93 12.99
C GLY A 50 -11.24 13.87 12.86
N ARG A 51 -10.51 14.07 13.96
CA ARG A 51 -9.32 14.92 14.00
C ARG A 51 -8.03 14.20 13.64
N ARG A 52 -8.05 12.92 13.30
CA ARG A 52 -6.86 12.17 12.89
C ARG A 52 -6.45 12.52 11.48
N ARG A 53 -5.14 12.68 11.28
CA ARG A 53 -4.49 12.87 9.97
C ARG A 53 -3.28 11.97 9.90
N ARG A 54 -2.91 11.58 8.69
CA ARG A 54 -1.70 10.81 8.45
C ARG A 54 -0.92 11.43 7.31
N TRP A 55 0.39 11.51 7.49
CA TRP A 55 1.33 11.75 6.42
C TRP A 55 2.27 10.54 6.28
N GLU A 56 2.56 10.24 5.05
CA GLU A 56 3.51 9.19 4.69
C GLU A 56 4.56 9.82 3.78
N PHE A 57 5.85 9.62 4.10
CA PHE A 57 6.96 10.20 3.34
C PHE A 57 7.87 9.11 2.85
N SER A 58 8.18 9.11 1.54
CA SER A 58 9.21 8.24 0.98
C SER A 58 10.58 8.63 1.54
N LEU A 59 11.36 7.65 1.92
CA LEU A 59 12.68 7.80 2.51
C LEU A 59 13.75 7.20 1.59
N ASP A 60 14.97 7.72 1.69
CA ASP A 60 16.13 7.01 1.15
C ASP A 60 16.31 5.66 1.84
N LYS A 61 16.68 4.63 1.08
CA LYS A 61 16.87 3.27 1.60
C LYS A 61 17.92 3.20 2.71
N ASN A 62 18.93 4.07 2.66
CA ASN A 62 20.04 4.12 3.59
C ASN A 62 19.75 5.02 4.81
N SER A 63 18.58 5.65 4.89
CA SER A 63 18.25 6.51 6.03
C SER A 63 18.21 5.73 7.34
N VAL A 64 18.74 6.34 8.39
CA VAL A 64 18.79 5.76 9.74
C VAL A 64 17.46 6.01 10.44
N ASP A 65 16.75 4.94 10.81
CA ASP A 65 15.38 5.01 11.36
C ASP A 65 15.29 5.89 12.58
N LYS A 66 16.24 5.76 13.52
CA LYS A 66 16.28 6.53 14.75
C LYS A 66 16.40 8.04 14.51
N GLU A 67 17.13 8.45 13.49
CA GLU A 67 17.27 9.87 13.13
C GLU A 67 16.00 10.41 12.49
N ILE A 68 15.35 9.62 11.63
CA ILE A 68 14.10 10.00 10.95
C ILE A 68 12.96 10.13 11.96
N LEU A 69 12.90 9.26 12.96
CA LEU A 69 11.85 9.26 13.99
C LEU A 69 12.07 10.29 15.10
N ASN A 70 13.08 11.16 14.99
CA ASN A 70 13.24 12.31 15.88
C ASN A 70 12.11 13.34 15.59
N ASP A 71 11.55 13.93 16.66
CA ASP A 71 10.40 14.85 16.53
C ASP A 71 10.73 16.09 15.69
N ASP A 72 11.91 16.67 15.84
CA ASP A 72 12.32 17.83 15.02
C ASP A 72 12.36 17.49 13.52
N LYS A 73 12.86 16.30 13.18
CA LYS A 73 12.87 15.81 11.80
C LYS A 73 11.46 15.61 11.27
N ILE A 74 10.57 15.04 12.06
CA ILE A 74 9.16 14.83 11.70
C ILE A 74 8.46 16.17 11.47
N TRP A 75 8.61 17.12 12.37
CA TRP A 75 8.02 18.45 12.21
C TRP A 75 8.61 19.21 11.01
N ASN A 76 9.88 18.97 10.70
CA ASN A 76 10.47 19.51 9.48
C ASN A 76 9.81 18.92 8.20
N PHE A 77 9.53 17.60 8.16
CA PHE A 77 8.75 17.02 7.05
C PHE A 77 7.35 17.63 6.92
N LEU A 78 6.69 17.90 8.05
CA LEU A 78 5.31 18.41 8.12
C LEU A 78 5.20 19.92 7.90
N SER A 79 6.30 20.68 7.99
CA SER A 79 6.34 22.13 8.07
C SER A 79 5.63 22.88 6.94
N LYS A 80 5.44 22.24 5.78
CA LYS A 80 4.71 22.81 4.64
C LYS A 80 3.19 22.84 4.85
N TRP A 81 2.66 22.08 5.80
CA TRP A 81 1.23 21.90 6.00
C TRP A 81 0.75 22.24 7.39
N ILE A 82 1.51 21.87 8.40
CA ILE A 82 1.16 22.02 9.81
C ILE A 82 2.41 22.17 10.68
N THR A 83 2.18 22.67 11.89
CA THR A 83 3.19 22.91 12.93
C THR A 83 2.84 22.19 14.24
N PRO A 84 3.71 22.15 15.23
CA PRO A 84 3.40 21.59 16.56
C PRO A 84 2.23 22.27 17.28
N GLU A 85 1.90 23.51 16.91
CA GLU A 85 0.74 24.24 17.45
C GLU A 85 -0.57 23.67 16.92
N ASP A 86 -0.57 23.10 15.71
CA ASP A 86 -1.77 22.57 15.04
C ASP A 86 -2.13 21.14 15.49
N ALA A 87 -1.15 20.34 15.83
CA ALA A 87 -1.35 18.90 16.06
C ALA A 87 -0.39 18.31 17.10
N THR A 88 -0.72 17.11 17.56
CA THR A 88 0.15 16.24 18.35
C THR A 88 0.45 14.95 17.61
N ILE A 89 1.66 14.43 17.71
CA ILE A 89 2.05 13.15 17.14
C ILE A 89 1.40 12.03 17.96
N GLU A 90 0.52 11.24 17.33
CA GLU A 90 -0.10 10.06 17.94
C GLU A 90 0.81 8.84 17.78
N ARG A 91 1.39 8.68 16.58
CA ARG A 91 2.28 7.57 16.26
C ARG A 91 3.24 7.97 15.15
N LYS A 92 4.45 7.45 15.22
CA LYS A 92 5.48 7.58 14.21
C LYS A 92 6.17 6.24 14.01
N THR A 93 6.31 5.81 12.78
CA THR A 93 6.93 4.52 12.46
C THR A 93 7.51 4.52 11.05
N ILE A 94 8.43 3.61 10.80
CA ILE A 94 8.98 3.37 9.48
C ILE A 94 8.51 1.99 9.01
N TYR A 95 8.03 1.93 7.78
CA TYR A 95 7.71 0.69 7.08
C TYR A 95 8.63 0.50 5.89
N THR A 96 9.10 -0.73 5.74
CA THR A 96 9.74 -1.18 4.51
C THR A 96 8.75 -2.06 3.76
N PHE A 97 8.21 -1.53 2.66
CA PHE A 97 7.29 -2.25 1.81
C PHE A 97 8.06 -3.14 0.84
N LYS A 98 7.66 -4.39 0.77
CA LYS A 98 8.24 -5.40 -0.12
C LYS A 98 7.17 -5.98 -1.04
N SER A 99 7.60 -6.52 -2.16
CA SER A 99 6.74 -7.22 -3.12
C SER A 99 7.15 -8.67 -3.20
N LEU A 100 6.52 -9.49 -2.39
CA LEU A 100 6.87 -10.90 -2.20
C LEU A 100 5.65 -11.79 -2.45
N ILE A 101 5.89 -12.99 -2.95
CA ILE A 101 4.86 -14.03 -3.05
C ILE A 101 5.45 -15.40 -2.72
N ALA A 102 4.77 -16.16 -1.88
CA ALA A 102 5.12 -17.55 -1.63
C ALA A 102 4.82 -18.41 -2.86
N LYS A 103 5.75 -19.26 -3.30
CA LYS A 103 5.53 -20.16 -4.45
C LYS A 103 4.47 -21.23 -4.17
N LYS A 104 4.31 -21.63 -2.90
CA LYS A 104 3.33 -22.63 -2.47
C LYS A 104 2.52 -22.10 -1.32
N TRP A 105 1.20 -22.20 -1.41
CA TRP A 105 0.25 -21.69 -0.41
C TRP A 105 -0.39 -22.81 0.40
N ARG A 106 0.00 -24.07 0.10
CA ARG A 106 -0.52 -25.22 0.79
C ARG A 106 0.55 -26.31 0.98
N LYS A 107 0.53 -26.94 2.16
CA LYS A 107 1.27 -28.20 2.43
C LYS A 107 0.40 -29.14 3.26
N GLY A 108 -0.08 -30.20 2.63
CA GLY A 108 -1.01 -31.11 3.28
C GLY A 108 -2.30 -30.43 3.71
N ARG A 109 -2.52 -30.33 5.03
CA ARG A 109 -3.71 -29.72 5.65
C ARG A 109 -3.48 -28.28 6.11
N VAL A 110 -2.29 -27.73 5.89
CA VAL A 110 -1.94 -26.36 6.27
C VAL A 110 -2.01 -25.46 5.05
N PHE A 111 -2.66 -24.30 5.18
CA PHE A 111 -2.80 -23.27 4.17
C PHE A 111 -2.27 -21.94 4.70
N ILE A 112 -1.77 -21.10 3.81
CA ILE A 112 -1.42 -19.72 4.10
C ILE A 112 -2.28 -18.78 3.24
N ALA A 113 -2.59 -17.58 3.76
CA ALA A 113 -3.42 -16.58 3.12
C ALA A 113 -2.98 -15.17 3.54
N GLY A 114 -3.35 -14.14 2.79
CA GLY A 114 -3.01 -12.75 3.11
C GLY A 114 -1.50 -12.54 3.18
N ASP A 115 -1.05 -11.73 4.15
CA ASP A 115 0.37 -11.37 4.31
C ASP A 115 1.30 -12.56 4.56
N ALA A 116 0.77 -13.70 5.04
CA ALA A 116 1.53 -14.94 5.14
C ALA A 116 1.85 -15.57 3.77
N ALA A 117 1.07 -15.26 2.73
CA ALA A 117 1.21 -15.78 1.38
C ALA A 117 1.82 -14.76 0.42
N HIS A 118 1.56 -13.47 0.62
CA HIS A 118 2.02 -12.40 -0.28
C HIS A 118 2.10 -11.04 0.40
N LEU A 119 3.10 -10.25 0.02
CA LEU A 119 3.23 -8.85 0.40
C LEU A 119 3.18 -7.98 -0.85
N SER A 120 2.46 -6.87 -0.77
CA SER A 120 2.35 -5.89 -1.86
C SER A 120 2.57 -4.47 -1.35
N PRO A 121 3.11 -3.57 -2.19
CA PRO A 121 3.19 -2.16 -1.85
C PRO A 121 1.79 -1.54 -1.63
N PRO A 122 1.68 -0.45 -0.84
CA PRO A 122 0.37 0.08 -0.42
C PRO A 122 -0.32 0.96 -1.48
N PHE A 123 0.28 1.23 -2.63
CA PHE A 123 -0.17 2.24 -3.60
C PHE A 123 -1.60 2.09 -4.13
N MET A 124 -2.18 0.92 -4.06
CA MET A 124 -3.59 0.69 -4.42
C MET A 124 -4.48 0.44 -3.21
N GLY A 125 -3.94 0.39 -1.99
CA GLY A 125 -4.69 0.16 -0.76
C GLY A 125 -5.44 -1.18 -0.70
N GLN A 126 -4.98 -2.21 -1.43
CA GLN A 126 -5.73 -3.46 -1.63
C GLN A 126 -5.17 -4.68 -0.87
N GLY A 127 -4.13 -4.51 -0.04
CA GLY A 127 -3.52 -5.66 0.68
C GLY A 127 -4.54 -6.43 1.51
N MET A 128 -5.26 -5.73 2.40
CA MET A 128 -6.32 -6.32 3.21
C MET A 128 -7.42 -6.97 2.34
N CYS A 129 -7.88 -6.28 1.30
CA CYS A 129 -8.91 -6.81 0.38
C CYS A 129 -8.43 -8.07 -0.34
N SER A 130 -7.14 -8.16 -0.70
CA SER A 130 -6.55 -9.36 -1.29
C SER A 130 -6.58 -10.53 -0.31
N GLY A 131 -6.20 -10.31 0.95
CA GLY A 131 -6.30 -11.31 2.00
C GLY A 131 -7.74 -11.78 2.25
N ILE A 132 -8.72 -10.86 2.24
CA ILE A 132 -10.15 -11.23 2.35
C ILE A 132 -10.57 -12.11 1.17
N ARG A 133 -10.14 -11.80 -0.06
CA ARG A 133 -10.42 -12.64 -1.23
C ARG A 133 -9.80 -14.03 -1.11
N ASP A 134 -8.60 -14.14 -0.53
CA ASP A 134 -7.96 -15.43 -0.27
C ASP A 134 -8.81 -16.26 0.69
N VAL A 135 -9.17 -15.68 1.83
CA VAL A 135 -9.98 -16.37 2.85
C VAL A 135 -11.35 -16.73 2.29
N SER A 136 -12.00 -15.84 1.55
CA SER A 136 -13.30 -16.11 0.92
C SER A 136 -13.21 -17.26 -0.09
N ASN A 137 -12.14 -17.32 -0.87
CA ASN A 137 -11.90 -18.41 -1.83
C ASN A 137 -11.62 -19.74 -1.12
N LEU A 138 -10.86 -19.73 -0.04
CA LEU A 138 -10.45 -20.94 0.69
C LEU A 138 -11.57 -21.47 1.60
N PHE A 139 -12.30 -20.57 2.27
CA PHE A 139 -13.26 -20.93 3.33
C PHE A 139 -14.35 -21.89 2.84
N TRP A 140 -15.02 -21.55 1.74
CA TRP A 140 -16.10 -22.41 1.21
C TRP A 140 -15.59 -23.77 0.75
N LYS A 141 -14.35 -23.84 0.24
CA LYS A 141 -13.73 -25.11 -0.19
C LYS A 141 -13.46 -26.02 1.00
N ILE A 142 -12.99 -25.43 2.11
CA ILE A 142 -12.80 -26.18 3.37
C ILE A 142 -14.16 -26.61 3.92
N ALA A 143 -15.14 -25.70 4.00
CA ALA A 143 -16.49 -26.02 4.48
C ALA A 143 -17.13 -27.13 3.65
N TYR A 144 -16.98 -27.10 2.32
CA TYR A 144 -17.45 -28.16 1.45
C TYR A 144 -16.78 -29.50 1.77
N CYS A 145 -15.46 -29.52 1.98
CA CYS A 145 -14.74 -30.73 2.33
C CYS A 145 -15.13 -31.29 3.71
N CYS A 146 -15.45 -30.43 4.67
CA CYS A 146 -15.92 -30.85 5.99
C CYS A 146 -17.29 -31.51 5.91
N ASN A 147 -18.21 -31.00 5.08
CA ASN A 147 -19.58 -31.51 4.99
C ASN A 147 -19.74 -32.71 4.04
N PHE A 148 -18.95 -32.76 2.97
CA PHE A 148 -19.10 -33.74 1.88
C PHE A 148 -17.88 -34.64 1.65
N GLY A 149 -16.96 -34.65 2.61
CA GLY A 149 -15.75 -35.43 2.58
C GLY A 149 -14.62 -34.75 1.76
N HIS A 150 -13.40 -35.19 2.04
CA HIS A 150 -12.20 -34.58 1.49
C HIS A 150 -12.16 -34.57 -0.05
N LYS A 151 -11.94 -33.42 -0.65
CA LYS A 151 -11.83 -33.22 -2.10
C LYS A 151 -10.49 -32.57 -2.45
N GLU A 152 -9.47 -33.37 -2.63
CA GLU A 152 -8.09 -32.91 -2.91
C GLU A 152 -8.01 -31.98 -4.13
N LYS A 153 -8.72 -32.31 -5.22
CA LYS A 153 -8.76 -31.48 -6.44
C LYS A 153 -9.33 -30.09 -6.16
N LEU A 154 -10.40 -30.01 -5.34
CA LEU A 154 -11.02 -28.72 -4.98
C LEU A 154 -10.06 -27.88 -4.14
N LEU A 155 -9.41 -28.45 -3.15
CA LEU A 155 -8.47 -27.71 -2.29
C LEU A 155 -7.23 -27.21 -3.05
N LYS A 156 -6.80 -27.93 -4.09
CA LYS A 156 -5.70 -27.47 -4.97
C LYS A 156 -6.04 -26.24 -5.79
N THR A 157 -7.33 -26.01 -6.11
CA THR A 157 -7.72 -24.83 -6.89
C THR A 157 -7.51 -23.53 -6.14
N TYR A 158 -7.47 -23.52 -4.80
CA TYR A 158 -7.18 -22.31 -4.02
C TYR A 158 -5.88 -21.65 -4.47
N GLU A 159 -4.78 -22.40 -4.47
CA GLU A 159 -3.48 -21.86 -4.87
C GLU A 159 -3.49 -21.40 -6.33
N SER A 160 -3.99 -22.21 -7.26
CA SER A 160 -3.96 -21.88 -8.68
C SER A 160 -4.82 -20.66 -9.05
N GLU A 161 -5.97 -20.47 -8.40
CA GLU A 161 -6.87 -19.36 -8.63
C GLU A 161 -6.32 -18.06 -8.00
N ARG A 162 -5.85 -18.13 -6.76
CA ARG A 162 -5.43 -16.95 -6.03
C ARG A 162 -4.04 -16.46 -6.40
N LEU A 163 -3.08 -17.36 -6.56
CA LEU A 163 -1.69 -17.02 -6.86
C LEU A 163 -1.58 -16.23 -8.17
N LYS A 164 -2.31 -16.63 -9.22
CA LYS A 164 -2.34 -15.91 -10.50
C LYS A 164 -2.85 -14.49 -10.31
N ASN A 165 -4.01 -14.34 -9.67
CA ASN A 165 -4.64 -13.04 -9.44
C ASN A 165 -3.75 -12.12 -8.58
N VAL A 166 -3.17 -12.65 -7.50
CA VAL A 166 -2.29 -11.87 -6.62
C VAL A 166 -1.01 -11.44 -7.33
N LYS A 167 -0.43 -12.30 -8.17
CA LYS A 167 0.76 -11.94 -8.97
C LYS A 167 0.48 -10.77 -9.91
N GLU A 168 -0.64 -10.80 -10.64
CA GLU A 168 -1.06 -9.70 -11.51
C GLU A 168 -1.29 -8.41 -10.72
N TYR A 169 -1.95 -8.51 -9.57
CA TYR A 169 -2.17 -7.40 -8.66
C TYR A 169 -0.85 -6.78 -8.16
N ILE A 170 0.11 -7.59 -7.70
CA ILE A 170 1.42 -7.11 -7.23
C ILE A 170 2.16 -6.35 -8.34
N ILE A 171 2.20 -6.91 -9.55
CA ILE A 171 2.83 -6.27 -10.71
C ILE A 171 2.18 -4.91 -11.00
N THR A 172 0.85 -4.86 -10.98
CA THR A 172 0.10 -3.61 -11.19
C THR A 172 0.42 -2.58 -10.12
N THR A 173 0.52 -3.00 -8.86
CA THR A 173 0.85 -2.11 -7.73
C THR A 173 2.28 -1.57 -7.83
N ILE A 174 3.24 -2.40 -8.24
CA ILE A 174 4.63 -1.98 -8.49
C ILE A 174 4.66 -0.92 -9.60
N ASN A 175 3.96 -1.16 -10.71
CA ASN A 175 3.92 -0.21 -11.83
C ASN A 175 3.28 1.12 -11.41
N MET A 176 2.25 1.08 -10.58
CA MET A 176 1.64 2.29 -10.00
C MET A 176 2.65 3.05 -9.12
N GLY A 177 3.37 2.38 -8.24
CA GLY A 177 4.42 3.00 -7.41
C GLY A 177 5.51 3.65 -8.26
N ARG A 178 6.01 2.95 -9.27
CA ARG A 178 6.99 3.50 -10.21
C ARG A 178 6.47 4.73 -10.94
N LEU A 179 5.21 4.70 -11.39
CA LEU A 179 4.56 5.85 -12.02
C LEU A 179 4.49 7.04 -11.06
N LEU A 180 4.03 6.85 -9.82
CA LEU A 180 3.91 7.90 -8.81
C LEU A 180 5.28 8.56 -8.51
N ASN A 181 6.33 7.76 -8.44
CA ASN A 181 7.69 8.23 -8.23
C ASN A 181 8.25 8.96 -9.48
N SER A 182 7.89 8.52 -10.69
CA SER A 182 8.35 9.12 -11.95
C SER A 182 7.62 10.42 -12.32
N ILE A 183 6.40 10.63 -11.85
CA ILE A 183 5.62 11.86 -12.11
C ILE A 183 6.38 13.12 -11.59
N GLY A 184 7.20 12.97 -10.55
CA GLY A 184 8.09 14.03 -10.08
C GLY A 184 9.26 14.34 -11.04
N ASP A 185 9.58 13.44 -11.97
CA ASP A 185 10.72 13.53 -12.87
C ASP A 185 10.37 13.91 -14.32
N THR A 186 9.14 13.68 -14.73
CA THR A 186 8.70 13.96 -16.10
C THR A 186 7.88 15.24 -16.16
N ASN A 187 8.12 16.04 -17.21
CA ASN A 187 7.13 17.01 -17.70
C ASN A 187 5.90 16.20 -18.12
N VAL A 188 4.96 15.98 -17.19
CA VAL A 188 3.74 15.20 -17.37
C VAL A 188 2.73 15.95 -18.26
N SER A 189 3.23 16.68 -19.28
CA SER A 189 2.41 17.38 -20.27
C SER A 189 1.50 16.47 -21.08
N ASN A 190 1.78 15.15 -21.12
CA ASN A 190 1.05 14.22 -21.99
C ASN A 190 -0.04 13.38 -21.29
N THR A 191 -0.12 13.42 -19.94
CA THR A 191 -1.14 12.67 -19.18
C THR A 191 -2.10 13.52 -18.38
N VAL A 192 -1.82 14.82 -18.27
CA VAL A 192 -2.70 15.80 -17.61
C VAL A 192 -3.27 16.70 -18.70
N LYS A 193 -4.53 16.52 -19.05
CA LYS A 193 -5.25 17.47 -19.89
C LYS A 193 -5.79 18.58 -19.01
N GLU A 194 -5.41 19.80 -19.31
CA GLU A 194 -6.02 20.99 -18.72
C GLU A 194 -7.41 21.18 -19.38
N GLU A 195 -8.45 21.14 -18.58
CA GLU A 195 -9.82 21.39 -19.05
C GLU A 195 -10.00 22.90 -19.25
N LYS A 196 -10.97 23.31 -20.08
CA LYS A 196 -11.22 24.73 -20.40
C LYS A 196 -11.57 25.63 -19.20
N ASP A 197 -11.83 25.02 -18.04
CA ASP A 197 -12.11 25.69 -16.75
C ASP A 197 -10.87 25.85 -15.85
N GLY A 198 -9.68 25.48 -16.35
CA GLY A 198 -8.43 25.54 -15.60
C GLY A 198 -8.22 24.33 -14.64
N SER A 199 -9.14 23.37 -14.61
CA SER A 199 -8.96 22.14 -13.84
C SER A 199 -8.06 21.15 -14.57
N LYS A 200 -7.18 20.45 -13.81
CA LYS A 200 -6.29 19.43 -14.36
C LYS A 200 -6.89 18.04 -14.14
N LYS A 201 -7.33 17.41 -15.20
CA LYS A 201 -7.85 16.06 -15.16
C LYS A 201 -6.76 15.04 -15.49
N MET A 202 -6.40 14.25 -14.51
CA MET A 202 -5.52 13.10 -14.73
C MET A 202 -6.35 11.97 -15.36
N THR A 203 -6.06 11.63 -16.60
CA THR A 203 -6.66 10.46 -17.24
C THR A 203 -6.04 9.22 -16.59
N SER A 204 -6.82 8.47 -15.81
CA SER A 204 -6.35 7.20 -15.27
C SER A 204 -6.00 6.28 -16.42
N ILE A 205 -4.76 5.83 -16.46
CA ILE A 205 -4.38 4.72 -17.33
C ILE A 205 -5.10 3.51 -16.72
N LYS A 206 -6.21 3.09 -17.34
CA LYS A 206 -6.82 1.81 -17.01
C LYS A 206 -5.77 0.74 -17.30
N PRO A 207 -5.40 -0.09 -16.32
CA PRO A 207 -4.64 -1.29 -16.64
C PRO A 207 -5.48 -2.14 -17.62
N PRO A 208 -4.86 -2.86 -18.55
CA PRO A 208 -5.58 -3.82 -19.38
C PRO A 208 -6.31 -4.80 -18.45
N LEU A 209 -7.58 -5.02 -18.72
CA LEU A 209 -8.45 -5.99 -18.04
C LEU A 209 -7.94 -7.41 -18.30
#